data_cb6c896dce4845930724cdbf48dd653e
#
_entry.id   cb6c896dce4845930724cdbf48dd653e
#
_cell.length_a   1.000
_cell.length_b   1.000
_cell.length_c   1.000
_cell.angle_alpha   90.00
_cell.angle_beta   90.00
_cell.angle_gamma   90.00
#
_symmetry.space_group_name_H-M   'P 1'
#
loop_
_entity.id
_entity.type
_entity.pdbx_description
1 polymer ?
#
loop_
_entity_poly.entity_id
_entity_poly.type
_entity_poly.pdbx_seq_one_letter_code
_entity_poly.pdbx_strand_id
1 'polypeptide(L)'
;MVVRTLKGVETLKQARDWQTESLRYSRLKVCVTKVAAFTLVEVLLALAICAIVLVVINAVFATAVRLRDRTSAALEDGLPVERTLEMLRRDLKGVVGPRGFLAGDFKCGAQAMGASMGLSGEAGGAGLDFFSCTGLIGETTPWGDIQEVLYELKAPADRNQTGMDLVRCINRNLLATTTQTPEIQSLLSHVDTVQFDCFDGSQWRNTWDTSSGDTNLPTAVRVRIMRVAKPGEDPRQKAPLEMMVPLVTVTRTNQVARTTP
;
A
#
# COMPACT_ATOMS: atom_id res chain seq x y z
N MET A 1 40.34 25.92 83.41
CA MET A 1 39.31 24.87 83.56
C MET A 1 37.91 25.47 83.78
N VAL A 2 37.51 26.48 82.95
CA VAL A 2 36.21 27.23 83.16
C VAL A 2 35.43 27.41 81.85
N VAL A 3 35.91 26.94 80.68
CA VAL A 3 35.26 27.19 79.34
C VAL A 3 34.36 26.04 78.90
N ARG A 4 34.25 24.93 79.63
CA ARG A 4 33.43 23.74 79.20
C ARG A 4 32.00 23.73 79.79
N THR A 5 31.66 24.58 80.68
CA THR A 5 30.33 24.57 81.33
C THR A 5 29.31 25.55 80.74
N LEU A 6 29.72 26.50 79.90
CA LEU A 6 28.80 27.46 79.29
C LEU A 6 28.15 26.98 77.98
N LYS A 7 28.77 26.02 77.28
CA LYS A 7 28.17 25.45 76.04
C LYS A 7 26.99 24.51 76.30
N GLY A 8 26.94 23.90 77.51
CA GLY A 8 25.83 22.98 77.84
C GLY A 8 24.53 23.66 78.22
N VAL A 9 24.57 24.90 78.66
CA VAL A 9 23.35 25.61 79.07
C VAL A 9 22.65 26.27 77.88
N GLU A 10 23.38 26.73 76.88
CA GLU A 10 22.79 27.28 75.66
C GLU A 10 22.08 26.20 74.80
N THR A 11 22.66 25.00 74.75
CA THR A 11 22.02 23.88 73.99
C THR A 11 20.73 23.41 74.65
N LEU A 12 20.63 23.49 75.99
CA LEU A 12 19.39 23.12 76.70
C LEU A 12 18.30 24.18 76.61
N LYS A 13 18.68 25.44 76.46
CA LYS A 13 17.73 26.53 76.21
C LYS A 13 17.18 26.46 74.80
N GLN A 14 18.01 26.17 73.79
CA GLN A 14 17.62 26.04 72.39
C GLN A 14 16.73 24.84 72.18
N ALA A 15 16.96 23.69 72.84
CA ALA A 15 16.11 22.50 72.79
C ALA A 15 14.73 22.76 73.45
N ARG A 16 14.64 23.63 74.43
CA ARG A 16 13.36 23.94 75.10
C ARG A 16 12.50 24.91 74.29
N ASP A 17 13.12 25.83 73.58
CA ASP A 17 12.40 26.75 72.67
C ASP A 17 11.81 25.99 71.43
N TRP A 18 12.48 24.98 70.97
CA TRP A 18 11.92 24.10 69.85
C TRP A 18 10.70 23.27 70.28
N GLN A 19 10.61 22.89 71.56
CA GLN A 19 9.44 22.15 72.07
C GLN A 19 8.21 23.04 72.30
N THR A 20 8.42 24.31 72.58
CA THR A 20 7.27 25.22 72.76
C THR A 20 6.75 25.80 71.48
N GLU A 21 7.56 25.85 70.42
CA GLU A 21 7.12 26.28 69.08
C GLU A 21 6.36 25.15 68.30
N SER A 22 6.71 23.90 68.56
CA SER A 22 6.01 22.76 67.94
C SER A 22 4.58 22.56 68.46
N LEU A 23 4.27 23.06 69.66
CA LEU A 23 2.93 22.94 70.23
C LEU A 23 1.97 24.08 69.80
N ARG A 24 2.49 25.11 69.09
CA ARG A 24 1.64 26.19 68.54
C ARG A 24 1.09 25.89 67.14
N TYR A 25 1.65 24.87 66.42
CA TYR A 25 1.27 24.60 65.04
C TYR A 25 0.16 23.55 64.88
N SER A 26 -0.34 22.96 65.94
CA SER A 26 -1.35 21.92 65.89
C SER A 26 -2.79 22.38 66.21
N ARG A 27 -3.09 23.69 66.06
CA ARG A 27 -4.47 24.10 65.87
C ARG A 27 -4.79 24.17 64.37
N LEU A 28 -4.75 23.03 63.73
CA LEU A 28 -5.50 22.85 62.51
C LEU A 28 -6.96 23.18 62.84
N LYS A 29 -7.40 24.34 62.39
CA LYS A 29 -8.81 24.62 62.29
C LYS A 29 -9.38 23.56 61.36
N VAL A 30 -9.84 22.44 61.90
CA VAL A 30 -10.70 21.55 61.18
C VAL A 30 -11.95 22.38 60.86
N CYS A 31 -11.97 22.98 59.67
CA CYS A 31 -13.19 23.46 59.08
C CYS A 31 -14.08 22.22 59.01
N VAL A 32 -14.94 22.06 59.97
CA VAL A 32 -16.07 21.16 59.86
C VAL A 32 -16.90 21.73 58.71
N THR A 33 -16.60 21.33 57.49
CA THR A 33 -17.50 21.49 56.38
C THR A 33 -18.74 20.76 56.81
N LYS A 34 -19.82 21.51 57.01
CA LYS A 34 -21.17 20.93 57.19
C LYS A 34 -21.33 19.99 55.99
N VAL A 35 -21.24 18.69 56.26
CA VAL A 35 -21.62 17.67 55.27
C VAL A 35 -23.11 17.88 55.09
N ALA A 36 -23.46 18.67 54.06
CA ALA A 36 -24.87 18.72 53.63
C ALA A 36 -25.25 17.30 53.25
N ALA A 37 -26.17 16.71 54.00
CA ALA A 37 -26.70 15.39 53.66
C ALA A 37 -27.35 15.54 52.28
N PHE A 38 -26.86 14.77 51.29
CA PHE A 38 -27.43 14.77 49.95
C PHE A 38 -28.93 14.35 50.06
N THR A 39 -29.76 15.11 49.40
CA THR A 39 -31.18 14.74 49.30
C THR A 39 -31.31 13.55 48.31
N LEU A 40 -32.24 12.66 48.57
CA LEU A 40 -32.51 11.53 47.70
C LEU A 40 -32.83 11.98 46.26
N VAL A 41 -33.48 13.13 46.11
CA VAL A 41 -33.78 13.74 44.79
C VAL A 41 -32.51 14.15 44.05
N GLU A 42 -31.53 14.70 44.72
CA GLU A 42 -30.24 15.13 44.12
C GLU A 42 -29.45 13.93 43.58
N VAL A 43 -29.44 12.82 44.32
CA VAL A 43 -28.80 11.57 43.87
C VAL A 43 -29.53 10.99 42.65
N LEU A 44 -30.86 11.00 42.66
CA LEU A 44 -31.67 10.53 41.52
C LEU A 44 -31.42 11.39 40.27
N LEU A 45 -31.37 12.72 40.46
CA LEU A 45 -31.07 13.64 39.35
C LEU A 45 -29.66 13.43 38.81
N ALA A 46 -28.66 13.27 39.67
CA ALA A 46 -27.31 12.98 39.27
C ALA A 46 -27.17 11.67 38.48
N LEU A 47 -27.85 10.60 38.94
CA LEU A 47 -27.90 9.33 38.22
C LEU A 47 -28.59 9.43 36.86
N ALA A 48 -29.68 10.21 36.77
CA ALA A 48 -30.36 10.44 35.48
C ALA A 48 -29.45 11.17 34.49
N ILE A 49 -28.76 12.21 34.93
CA ILE A 49 -27.79 12.95 34.07
C ILE A 49 -26.63 12.02 33.65
N CYS A 50 -26.08 11.25 34.60
CA CYS A 50 -25.02 10.30 34.32
C CYS A 50 -25.47 9.24 33.28
N ALA A 51 -26.70 8.73 33.39
CA ALA A 51 -27.26 7.77 32.42
C ALA A 51 -27.33 8.39 31.00
N ILE A 52 -27.83 9.64 30.89
CA ILE A 52 -27.91 10.35 29.63
C ILE A 52 -26.52 10.54 29.02
N VAL A 53 -25.56 11.00 29.82
CA VAL A 53 -24.16 11.19 29.36
C VAL A 53 -23.55 9.88 28.87
N LEU A 54 -23.76 8.77 29.59
CA LEU A 54 -23.27 7.45 29.17
C LEU A 54 -23.90 6.98 27.86
N VAL A 55 -25.18 7.23 27.65
CA VAL A 55 -25.86 6.90 26.37
C VAL A 55 -25.26 7.71 25.23
N VAL A 56 -25.02 9.02 25.42
CA VAL A 56 -24.41 9.88 24.41
C VAL A 56 -22.98 9.43 24.08
N ILE A 57 -22.17 9.16 25.10
CA ILE A 57 -20.81 8.67 24.92
C ILE A 57 -20.80 7.35 24.13
N ASN A 58 -21.66 6.39 24.50
CA ASN A 58 -21.80 5.12 23.79
C ASN A 58 -22.20 5.32 22.32
N ALA A 59 -23.14 6.22 22.04
CA ALA A 59 -23.59 6.52 20.68
C ALA A 59 -22.45 7.11 19.84
N VAL A 60 -21.68 8.06 20.39
CA VAL A 60 -20.53 8.66 19.72
C VAL A 60 -19.45 7.62 19.47
N PHE A 61 -19.14 6.79 20.47
CA PHE A 61 -18.14 5.73 20.33
C PHE A 61 -18.54 4.69 19.26
N ALA A 62 -19.79 4.23 19.28
CA ALA A 62 -20.29 3.31 18.26
C ALA A 62 -20.23 3.90 16.84
N THR A 63 -20.51 5.19 16.70
CA THR A 63 -20.41 5.89 15.42
C THR A 63 -18.96 5.99 14.97
N ALA A 64 -18.03 6.31 15.86
CA ALA A 64 -16.60 6.40 15.56
C ALA A 64 -16.01 5.05 15.11
N VAL A 65 -16.39 3.95 15.79
CA VAL A 65 -15.97 2.58 15.40
C VAL A 65 -16.51 2.23 14.02
N ARG A 66 -17.80 2.47 13.74
CA ARG A 66 -18.39 2.21 12.42
C ARG A 66 -17.74 3.02 11.30
N LEU A 67 -17.38 4.27 11.58
CA LEU A 67 -16.68 5.11 10.60
C LEU A 67 -15.29 4.58 10.32
N ARG A 68 -14.55 4.20 11.38
CA ARG A 68 -13.24 3.56 11.24
C ARG A 68 -13.30 2.31 10.37
N ASP A 69 -14.25 1.41 10.67
CA ASP A 69 -14.39 0.14 9.94
C ASP A 69 -14.71 0.37 8.46
N ARG A 70 -15.59 1.34 8.15
CA ARG A 70 -15.88 1.71 6.76
C ARG A 70 -14.67 2.31 6.05
N THR A 71 -13.91 3.16 6.73
CA THR A 71 -12.71 3.77 6.16
C THR A 71 -11.63 2.73 5.94
N SER A 72 -11.41 1.81 6.89
CA SER A 72 -10.45 0.71 6.74
C SER A 72 -10.83 -0.20 5.57
N ALA A 73 -12.09 -0.58 5.45
CA ALA A 73 -12.56 -1.41 4.34
C ALA A 73 -12.37 -0.71 2.97
N ALA A 74 -12.64 0.60 2.89
CA ALA A 74 -12.41 1.37 1.66
C ALA A 74 -10.92 1.46 1.30
N LEU A 75 -10.03 1.60 2.29
CA LEU A 75 -8.58 1.60 2.07
C LEU A 75 -8.07 0.22 1.65
N GLU A 76 -8.53 -0.85 2.29
CA GLU A 76 -8.17 -2.23 1.92
C GLU A 76 -8.55 -2.57 0.48
N ASP A 77 -9.66 -2.04 -0.01
CA ASP A 77 -10.09 -2.20 -1.41
C ASP A 77 -9.30 -1.32 -2.40
N GLY A 78 -8.87 -0.14 -1.99
CA GLY A 78 -8.21 0.84 -2.86
C GLY A 78 -6.71 0.63 -2.99
N LEU A 79 -6.02 0.30 -1.90
CA LEU A 79 -4.56 0.14 -1.87
C LEU A 79 -4.00 -0.90 -2.86
N PRO A 80 -4.60 -2.09 -3.03
CA PRO A 80 -4.12 -3.05 -4.02
C PRO A 80 -4.23 -2.52 -5.44
N VAL A 81 -5.28 -1.77 -5.75
CA VAL A 81 -5.49 -1.16 -7.06
C VAL A 81 -4.39 -0.14 -7.37
N GLU A 82 -4.16 0.79 -6.44
CA GLU A 82 -3.14 1.82 -6.62
C GLU A 82 -1.75 1.22 -6.79
N ARG A 83 -1.39 0.23 -5.96
CA ARG A 83 -0.12 -0.49 -6.07
C ARG A 83 0.03 -1.20 -7.41
N THR A 84 -1.03 -1.84 -7.89
CA THR A 84 -1.03 -2.53 -9.18
C THR A 84 -0.81 -1.55 -10.33
N LEU A 85 -1.55 -0.44 -10.35
CA LEU A 85 -1.40 0.59 -11.38
C LEU A 85 -0.03 1.25 -11.35
N GLU A 86 0.51 1.52 -10.16
CA GLU A 86 1.84 2.10 -10.04
C GLU A 86 2.95 1.15 -10.48
N MET A 87 2.82 -0.15 -10.16
CA MET A 87 3.75 -1.18 -10.63
C MET A 87 3.70 -1.32 -12.16
N LEU A 88 2.52 -1.41 -12.75
CA LEU A 88 2.31 -1.40 -14.20
C LEU A 88 2.92 -0.16 -14.85
N ARG A 89 2.66 1.02 -14.29
CA ARG A 89 3.21 2.29 -14.79
C ARG A 89 4.74 2.30 -14.72
N ARG A 90 5.30 1.82 -13.63
CA ARG A 90 6.75 1.73 -13.44
C ARG A 90 7.38 0.80 -14.48
N ASP A 91 6.83 -0.40 -14.66
CA ASP A 91 7.36 -1.38 -15.60
C ASP A 91 7.24 -0.90 -17.05
N LEU A 92 6.11 -0.30 -17.42
CA LEU A 92 5.92 0.28 -18.76
C LEU A 92 6.83 1.47 -19.03
N LYS A 93 7.10 2.30 -18.04
CA LYS A 93 8.08 3.41 -18.20
C LYS A 93 9.52 2.91 -18.37
N GLY A 94 9.81 1.73 -17.81
CA GLY A 94 11.11 1.09 -17.96
C GLY A 94 11.23 0.18 -19.17
N VAL A 95 10.26 0.19 -20.10
CA VAL A 95 10.27 -0.71 -21.26
C VAL A 95 11.55 -0.55 -22.08
N VAL A 96 12.14 -1.67 -22.45
CA VAL A 96 13.33 -1.75 -23.29
C VAL A 96 12.91 -2.00 -24.72
N GLY A 97 13.50 -1.26 -25.65
CA GLY A 97 13.18 -1.41 -27.08
C GLY A 97 13.50 -2.81 -27.59
N PRO A 98 12.69 -3.36 -28.50
CA PRO A 98 12.98 -4.63 -29.13
C PRO A 98 14.31 -4.58 -29.87
N ARG A 99 15.01 -5.72 -29.98
CA ARG A 99 16.36 -5.83 -30.58
C ARG A 99 17.50 -5.15 -29.79
N GLY A 100 17.25 -4.77 -28.53
CA GLY A 100 18.31 -4.36 -27.61
C GLY A 100 19.10 -5.57 -27.11
N PHE A 101 20.23 -5.30 -26.42
CA PHE A 101 20.96 -6.35 -25.73
C PHE A 101 20.11 -6.88 -24.56
N LEU A 102 19.87 -8.19 -24.51
CA LEU A 102 18.99 -8.87 -23.55
C LEU A 102 17.51 -8.42 -23.61
N ALA A 103 17.09 -7.73 -24.66
CA ALA A 103 15.71 -7.38 -24.86
C ALA A 103 15.09 -8.28 -25.94
N GLY A 104 13.93 -8.83 -25.62
CA GLY A 104 13.12 -9.59 -26.57
C GLY A 104 12.00 -8.75 -27.17
N ASP A 105 10.97 -9.43 -27.60
CA ASP A 105 9.85 -8.81 -28.28
C ASP A 105 8.87 -8.18 -27.30
N PHE A 106 8.14 -7.19 -27.79
CA PHE A 106 6.98 -6.63 -27.11
C PHE A 106 5.72 -7.23 -27.72
N LYS A 107 4.87 -7.85 -26.90
CA LYS A 107 3.64 -8.49 -27.34
C LYS A 107 2.46 -8.01 -26.49
N CYS A 108 1.35 -7.71 -27.14
CA CYS A 108 0.13 -7.27 -26.49
C CYS A 108 -1.07 -8.03 -27.07
N GLY A 109 -2.04 -8.35 -26.23
CA GLY A 109 -3.25 -9.10 -26.62
C GLY A 109 -3.11 -10.60 -26.46
N ALA A 110 -3.87 -11.37 -27.24
CA ALA A 110 -3.87 -12.84 -27.15
C ALA A 110 -2.51 -13.49 -27.46
N GLN A 111 -1.66 -12.82 -28.20
CA GLN A 111 -0.32 -13.31 -28.56
C GLN A 111 0.71 -13.19 -27.43
N ALA A 112 0.41 -12.39 -26.41
CA ALA A 112 1.25 -12.22 -25.23
C ALA A 112 1.04 -13.32 -24.17
N MET A 113 0.15 -14.27 -24.41
CA MET A 113 -0.18 -15.28 -23.40
C MET A 113 0.93 -16.32 -23.28
N GLY A 114 1.80 -16.14 -22.31
CA GLY A 114 2.69 -17.16 -21.73
C GLY A 114 3.62 -17.95 -22.65
N ALA A 115 3.61 -17.68 -23.96
CA ALA A 115 4.36 -18.48 -24.94
C ALA A 115 5.88 -18.40 -24.71
N SER A 116 6.39 -17.25 -24.28
CA SER A 116 7.81 -17.03 -24.02
C SER A 116 8.28 -17.63 -22.69
N MET A 117 7.39 -17.65 -21.68
CA MET A 117 7.71 -18.16 -20.33
C MET A 117 7.26 -19.62 -20.11
N GLY A 118 6.74 -20.33 -21.14
CA GLY A 118 6.24 -21.70 -20.98
C GLY A 118 5.01 -21.83 -20.10
N LEU A 119 4.30 -20.72 -19.87
CA LEU A 119 3.04 -20.71 -19.15
C LEU A 119 1.90 -20.95 -20.12
N SER A 120 1.12 -21.99 -19.89
CA SER A 120 -0.12 -22.21 -20.65
C SER A 120 -1.16 -21.22 -20.14
N GLY A 121 -1.46 -20.19 -20.94
CA GLY A 121 -2.53 -19.25 -20.65
C GLY A 121 -3.87 -19.97 -20.50
N GLU A 122 -4.35 -20.13 -19.29
CA GLU A 122 -5.71 -20.56 -19.05
C GLU A 122 -6.65 -19.36 -19.23
N ALA A 123 -7.60 -19.54 -20.12
CA ALA A 123 -8.76 -18.68 -20.34
C ALA A 123 -8.53 -17.27 -20.91
N GLY A 124 -8.69 -17.15 -22.25
CA GLY A 124 -9.40 -16.05 -22.95
C GLY A 124 -9.06 -14.57 -22.65
N GLY A 125 -8.03 -14.26 -21.87
CA GLY A 125 -7.64 -12.91 -21.51
C GLY A 125 -6.59 -12.31 -22.46
N ALA A 126 -6.51 -10.99 -22.52
CA ALA A 126 -5.42 -10.28 -23.15
C ALA A 126 -4.21 -10.26 -22.20
N GLY A 127 -3.03 -10.59 -22.69
CA GLY A 127 -1.77 -10.46 -21.96
C GLY A 127 -0.97 -9.24 -22.43
N LEU A 128 0.06 -8.89 -21.66
CA LEU A 128 1.05 -7.89 -22.02
C LEU A 128 2.44 -8.40 -21.62
N ASP A 129 3.26 -8.72 -22.62
CA ASP A 129 4.60 -9.30 -22.46
C ASP A 129 5.65 -8.36 -23.04
N PHE A 130 6.62 -7.99 -22.22
CA PHE A 130 7.67 -7.04 -22.59
C PHE A 130 8.88 -7.12 -21.67
N PHE A 131 9.97 -6.51 -22.11
CA PHE A 131 11.20 -6.39 -21.33
C PHE A 131 11.29 -5.02 -20.68
N SER A 132 11.67 -4.99 -19.40
CA SER A 132 11.75 -3.76 -18.61
C SER A 132 13.03 -3.70 -17.79
N CYS A 133 13.62 -2.49 -17.68
CA CYS A 133 14.79 -2.23 -16.85
C CYS A 133 14.43 -1.87 -15.40
N THR A 134 13.41 -2.51 -14.86
CA THR A 134 12.93 -2.28 -13.47
C THR A 134 13.38 -3.35 -12.50
N GLY A 135 14.27 -4.24 -12.90
CA GLY A 135 14.87 -5.25 -12.03
C GLY A 135 15.71 -4.60 -10.92
N LEU A 136 15.65 -5.21 -9.74
CA LEU A 136 16.48 -4.80 -8.61
C LEU A 136 17.86 -5.44 -8.73
N ILE A 137 18.90 -4.61 -8.76
CA ILE A 137 20.28 -5.05 -8.67
C ILE A 137 20.63 -5.15 -7.19
N GLY A 138 21.05 -6.31 -6.74
CA GLY A 138 21.49 -6.55 -5.36
C GLY A 138 22.84 -7.24 -5.31
N GLU A 139 23.57 -7.11 -4.23
CA GLU A 139 24.90 -7.74 -4.05
C GLU A 139 24.85 -9.28 -4.15
N THR A 140 23.71 -9.88 -3.84
CA THR A 140 23.49 -11.33 -3.86
C THR A 140 22.76 -11.84 -5.10
N THR A 141 22.30 -10.93 -5.98
CA THR A 141 21.53 -11.31 -7.18
C THR A 141 22.45 -11.32 -8.41
N PRO A 142 22.59 -12.46 -9.12
CA PRO A 142 23.44 -12.55 -10.31
C PRO A 142 22.80 -11.91 -11.56
N TRP A 143 21.63 -11.31 -11.42
CA TRP A 143 20.84 -10.79 -12.53
C TRP A 143 21.03 -9.29 -12.69
N GLY A 144 20.96 -8.81 -13.95
CA GLY A 144 20.93 -7.39 -14.27
C GLY A 144 19.59 -6.72 -13.94
N ASP A 145 19.44 -5.47 -14.36
CA ASP A 145 18.23 -4.68 -14.22
C ASP A 145 17.16 -5.00 -15.28
N ILE A 146 17.55 -5.66 -16.38
CA ILE A 146 16.61 -6.06 -17.43
C ILE A 146 15.96 -7.38 -17.03
N GLN A 147 14.63 -7.42 -17.09
CA GLN A 147 13.81 -8.58 -16.82
C GLN A 147 12.66 -8.65 -17.81
N GLU A 148 12.23 -9.86 -18.13
CA GLU A 148 11.02 -10.11 -18.89
C GLU A 148 9.83 -10.06 -17.92
N VAL A 149 8.78 -9.34 -18.29
CA VAL A 149 7.59 -9.10 -17.48
C VAL A 149 6.35 -9.42 -18.29
N LEU A 150 5.55 -10.35 -17.79
CA LEU A 150 4.27 -10.72 -18.37
C LEU A 150 3.14 -10.38 -17.39
N TYR A 151 2.16 -9.64 -17.85
CA TYR A 151 0.90 -9.41 -17.16
C TYR A 151 -0.20 -10.26 -17.81
N GLU A 152 -0.86 -11.07 -17.02
CA GLU A 152 -1.96 -11.93 -17.48
C GLU A 152 -3.00 -12.15 -16.39
N LEU A 153 -4.18 -12.65 -16.77
CA LEU A 153 -5.19 -13.13 -15.83
C LEU A 153 -4.99 -14.63 -15.58
N LYS A 154 -5.03 -15.02 -14.30
CA LYS A 154 -5.01 -16.41 -13.87
C LYS A 154 -6.22 -16.76 -13.03
N ALA A 155 -6.61 -18.03 -13.08
CA ALA A 155 -7.62 -18.55 -12.16
C ALA A 155 -7.12 -18.36 -10.71
N PRO A 156 -8.01 -17.93 -9.79
CA PRO A 156 -7.63 -17.73 -8.39
C PRO A 156 -7.24 -19.06 -7.74
N ALA A 157 -6.33 -19.01 -6.78
CA ALA A 157 -5.92 -20.18 -6.00
C ALA A 157 -7.08 -20.74 -5.17
N ASP A 158 -7.96 -19.89 -4.66
CA ASP A 158 -9.20 -20.28 -3.99
C ASP A 158 -10.34 -20.40 -5.01
N ARG A 159 -10.82 -21.63 -5.22
CA ARG A 159 -11.91 -21.93 -6.15
C ARG A 159 -13.26 -21.30 -5.77
N ASN A 160 -13.42 -20.85 -4.53
CA ASN A 160 -14.63 -20.18 -4.08
C ASN A 160 -14.62 -18.67 -4.38
N GLN A 161 -13.48 -18.13 -4.80
CA GLN A 161 -13.34 -16.74 -5.18
C GLN A 161 -13.96 -16.47 -6.54
N THR A 162 -14.75 -15.40 -6.64
CA THR A 162 -15.31 -14.95 -7.91
C THR A 162 -14.33 -14.05 -8.65
N GLY A 163 -14.24 -14.23 -9.98
CA GLY A 163 -13.31 -13.48 -10.83
C GLY A 163 -11.96 -14.15 -10.96
N MET A 164 -11.04 -13.45 -11.59
CA MET A 164 -9.67 -13.86 -11.88
C MET A 164 -8.67 -13.03 -11.06
N ASP A 165 -7.44 -13.51 -10.96
CA ASP A 165 -6.33 -12.77 -10.38
C ASP A 165 -5.48 -12.17 -11.51
N LEU A 166 -5.26 -10.85 -11.46
CA LEU A 166 -4.25 -10.20 -12.29
C LEU A 166 -2.89 -10.51 -11.69
N VAL A 167 -2.06 -11.21 -12.43
CA VAL A 167 -0.73 -11.63 -12.02
C VAL A 167 0.34 -10.95 -12.85
N ARG A 168 1.49 -10.73 -12.23
CA ARG A 168 2.74 -10.30 -12.85
C ARG A 168 3.72 -11.45 -12.77
N CYS A 169 4.13 -11.99 -13.91
CA CYS A 169 5.13 -13.03 -14.03
C CYS A 169 6.46 -12.40 -14.43
N ILE A 170 7.54 -12.74 -13.74
CA ILE A 170 8.87 -12.15 -13.93
C ILE A 170 9.86 -13.25 -14.24
N ASN A 171 10.61 -13.07 -15.31
CA ASN A 171 11.79 -13.86 -15.61
C ASN A 171 13.04 -12.97 -15.60
N ARG A 172 13.95 -13.22 -14.65
CA ARG A 172 15.19 -12.45 -14.49
C ARG A 172 16.37 -13.09 -15.17
N ASN A 173 16.31 -14.42 -15.39
CA ASN A 173 17.40 -15.17 -16.01
C ASN A 173 17.20 -15.24 -17.52
N LEU A 174 17.48 -14.16 -18.21
CA LEU A 174 17.32 -14.05 -19.66
C LEU A 174 18.37 -14.84 -20.47
N LEU A 175 19.41 -15.32 -19.80
CA LEU A 175 20.48 -16.11 -20.43
C LEU A 175 20.37 -17.62 -20.15
N ALA A 176 19.26 -18.05 -19.55
CA ALA A 176 19.05 -19.46 -19.28
C ALA A 176 18.96 -20.27 -20.57
N THR A 177 19.66 -21.39 -20.60
CA THR A 177 19.58 -22.38 -21.71
C THR A 177 18.41 -23.33 -21.59
N THR A 178 17.73 -23.33 -20.46
CA THR A 178 16.54 -24.16 -20.14
C THR A 178 15.39 -23.25 -19.73
N THR A 179 14.16 -23.70 -19.98
CA THR A 179 12.96 -23.00 -19.54
C THR A 179 13.00 -22.80 -18.02
N GLN A 180 12.90 -21.54 -17.58
CA GLN A 180 12.89 -21.17 -16.18
C GLN A 180 11.46 -21.02 -15.69
N THR A 181 11.22 -21.37 -14.43
CA THR A 181 9.94 -21.07 -13.78
C THR A 181 9.92 -19.59 -13.39
N PRO A 182 9.01 -18.78 -13.94
CA PRO A 182 8.95 -17.36 -13.59
C PRO A 182 8.47 -17.14 -12.15
N GLU A 183 8.88 -16.04 -11.56
CA GLU A 183 8.35 -15.53 -10.30
C GLU A 183 6.95 -14.98 -10.55
N ILE A 184 5.93 -15.51 -9.89
CA ILE A 184 4.54 -15.09 -10.06
C ILE A 184 4.12 -14.25 -8.86
N GLN A 185 3.68 -13.03 -9.12
CA GLN A 185 3.16 -12.08 -8.13
C GLN A 185 1.68 -11.83 -8.42
N SER A 186 0.79 -12.20 -7.49
CA SER A 186 -0.61 -11.79 -7.55
C SER A 186 -0.72 -10.32 -7.15
N LEU A 187 -1.28 -9.49 -8.03
CA LEU A 187 -1.37 -8.05 -7.86
C LEU A 187 -2.77 -7.61 -7.43
N LEU A 188 -3.78 -8.13 -8.09
CA LEU A 188 -5.17 -7.73 -7.88
C LEU A 188 -6.09 -8.92 -8.07
N SER A 189 -6.90 -9.19 -7.07
CA SER A 189 -7.91 -10.23 -7.11
C SER A 189 -9.30 -9.66 -7.48
N HIS A 190 -10.24 -10.56 -7.78
CA HIS A 190 -11.61 -10.21 -8.17
C HIS A 190 -11.66 -9.34 -9.45
N VAL A 191 -10.80 -9.65 -10.40
CA VAL A 191 -10.80 -9.03 -11.72
C VAL A 191 -11.75 -9.81 -12.63
N ASP A 192 -12.59 -9.10 -13.34
CA ASP A 192 -13.48 -9.66 -14.36
C ASP A 192 -12.77 -9.73 -15.71
N THR A 193 -12.26 -8.58 -16.18
CA THR A 193 -11.51 -8.49 -17.43
C THR A 193 -10.37 -7.50 -17.34
N VAL A 194 -9.30 -7.79 -18.08
CA VAL A 194 -8.21 -6.84 -18.33
C VAL A 194 -8.06 -6.68 -19.84
N GLN A 195 -7.93 -5.45 -20.29
CA GLN A 195 -7.69 -5.12 -21.68
C GLN A 195 -6.48 -4.21 -21.79
N PHE A 196 -5.58 -4.58 -22.69
CA PHE A 196 -4.43 -3.78 -23.06
C PHE A 196 -4.61 -3.28 -24.49
N ASP A 197 -4.50 -1.97 -24.69
CA ASP A 197 -4.54 -1.35 -25.99
C ASP A 197 -3.23 -0.58 -26.23
N CYS A 198 -2.68 -0.72 -27.42
CA CYS A 198 -1.45 -0.10 -27.86
C CYS A 198 -1.76 1.00 -28.88
N PHE A 199 -1.15 2.19 -28.72
CA PHE A 199 -1.33 3.32 -29.63
C PHE A 199 -0.21 3.36 -30.66
N ASP A 200 -0.58 3.36 -31.95
CA ASP A 200 0.39 3.37 -33.06
C ASP A 200 0.80 4.78 -33.49
N GLY A 201 0.25 5.81 -32.85
CA GLY A 201 0.41 7.22 -33.22
C GLY A 201 -0.81 7.80 -33.91
N SER A 202 -1.75 6.94 -34.38
CA SER A 202 -3.00 7.34 -35.04
C SER A 202 -4.23 6.70 -34.42
N GLN A 203 -4.15 5.44 -34.06
CA GLN A 203 -5.26 4.67 -33.52
C GLN A 203 -4.86 3.71 -32.41
N TRP A 204 -5.83 3.28 -31.61
CA TRP A 204 -5.66 2.27 -30.58
C TRP A 204 -5.90 0.88 -31.19
N ARG A 205 -4.96 -0.05 -30.90
CA ARG A 205 -5.01 -1.44 -31.33
C ARG A 205 -4.95 -2.36 -30.11
N ASN A 206 -5.73 -3.40 -30.11
CA ASN A 206 -5.77 -4.41 -29.05
C ASN A 206 -4.74 -5.55 -29.23
N THR A 207 -3.95 -5.50 -30.28
CA THR A 207 -2.87 -6.44 -30.57
C THR A 207 -1.63 -5.70 -31.03
N TRP A 208 -0.48 -6.16 -30.56
CA TRP A 208 0.83 -5.66 -30.96
C TRP A 208 1.87 -6.77 -30.87
N ASP A 209 2.71 -6.91 -31.86
CA ASP A 209 3.75 -7.96 -31.86
C ASP A 209 4.97 -7.49 -32.68
N THR A 210 6.05 -7.18 -31.96
CA THR A 210 7.30 -6.75 -32.59
C THR A 210 8.08 -7.88 -33.23
N SER A 211 7.70 -9.15 -33.00
CA SER A 211 8.33 -10.31 -33.65
C SER A 211 7.81 -10.57 -35.06
N SER A 212 6.55 -10.21 -35.33
CA SER A 212 5.88 -10.64 -36.57
C SER A 212 5.33 -9.52 -37.44
N GLY A 213 5.01 -8.35 -36.94
CA GLY A 213 4.36 -7.32 -37.75
C GLY A 213 4.75 -5.89 -37.41
N ASP A 214 4.93 -5.60 -36.15
CA ASP A 214 5.20 -4.26 -35.67
C ASP A 214 6.71 -4.10 -35.36
N THR A 215 7.42 -3.30 -36.14
CA THR A 215 8.89 -3.17 -35.99
C THR A 215 9.31 -2.34 -34.79
N ASN A 216 8.43 -1.51 -34.27
CA ASN A 216 8.70 -0.56 -33.20
C ASN A 216 7.76 -0.77 -32.02
N LEU A 217 8.11 -0.22 -30.85
CA LEU A 217 7.19 -0.15 -29.71
C LEU A 217 6.02 0.79 -30.00
N PRO A 218 4.86 0.56 -29.38
CA PRO A 218 3.75 1.49 -29.42
C PRO A 218 4.15 2.82 -28.73
N THR A 219 3.52 3.93 -29.10
CA THR A 219 3.79 5.23 -28.50
C THR A 219 3.14 5.39 -27.12
N ALA A 220 2.09 4.64 -26.85
CA ALA A 220 1.45 4.56 -25.55
C ALA A 220 0.74 3.22 -25.36
N VAL A 221 0.59 2.81 -24.10
CA VAL A 221 -0.22 1.66 -23.70
C VAL A 221 -1.34 2.14 -22.79
N ARG A 222 -2.55 1.72 -23.08
CA ARG A 222 -3.73 1.91 -22.26
C ARG A 222 -4.11 0.59 -21.62
N VAL A 223 -4.31 0.61 -20.31
CA VAL A 223 -4.72 -0.53 -19.52
C VAL A 223 -6.09 -0.26 -18.94
N ARG A 224 -7.05 -1.12 -19.18
CA ARG A 224 -8.41 -1.08 -18.64
C ARG A 224 -8.68 -2.32 -17.83
N ILE A 225 -9.02 -2.15 -16.56
CA ILE A 225 -9.28 -3.23 -15.61
C ILE A 225 -10.73 -3.13 -15.15
N MET A 226 -11.52 -4.16 -15.39
CA MET A 226 -12.85 -4.31 -14.80
C MET A 226 -12.77 -5.25 -13.62
N ARG A 227 -13.32 -4.83 -12.49
CA ARG A 227 -13.44 -5.68 -11.29
C ARG A 227 -14.84 -6.27 -11.20
N VAL A 228 -14.93 -7.48 -10.67
CA VAL A 228 -16.21 -8.11 -10.35
C VAL A 228 -17.03 -7.19 -9.46
N ALA A 229 -18.31 -7.02 -9.74
CA ALA A 229 -19.21 -6.23 -8.91
C ALA A 229 -19.40 -6.88 -7.53
N LYS A 230 -19.43 -6.07 -6.48
CA LYS A 230 -19.75 -6.55 -5.13
C LYS A 230 -21.24 -6.92 -5.04
N PRO A 231 -21.61 -7.80 -4.10
CA PRO A 231 -23.01 -8.11 -3.86
C PRO A 231 -23.83 -6.84 -3.58
N GLY A 232 -24.85 -6.59 -4.40
CA GLY A 232 -25.70 -5.39 -4.32
C GLY A 232 -25.24 -4.19 -5.15
N GLU A 233 -24.13 -4.28 -5.87
CA GLU A 233 -23.63 -3.28 -6.81
C GLU A 233 -24.10 -3.65 -8.23
N ASP A 234 -24.61 -2.67 -9.01
CA ASP A 234 -24.98 -2.91 -10.40
C ASP A 234 -23.70 -2.99 -11.27
N PRO A 235 -23.44 -4.14 -11.92
CA PRO A 235 -22.25 -4.32 -12.76
C PRO A 235 -22.15 -3.28 -13.90
N ARG A 236 -23.29 -2.76 -14.36
CA ARG A 236 -23.34 -1.83 -15.48
C ARG A 236 -22.94 -0.39 -15.10
N GLN A 237 -22.97 -0.07 -13.81
CA GLN A 237 -22.59 1.26 -13.31
C GLN A 237 -21.13 1.35 -12.92
N LYS A 238 -20.40 0.24 -12.91
CA LYS A 238 -18.99 0.21 -12.52
C LYS A 238 -18.11 0.67 -13.67
N ALA A 239 -17.49 1.85 -13.52
CA ALA A 239 -16.52 2.34 -14.48
C ALA A 239 -15.25 1.47 -14.45
N PRO A 240 -14.65 1.17 -15.61
CA PRO A 240 -13.34 0.51 -15.64
C PRO A 240 -12.29 1.40 -15.01
N LEU A 241 -11.33 0.77 -14.33
CA LEU A 241 -10.10 1.44 -13.93
C LEU A 241 -9.25 1.60 -15.18
N GLU A 242 -8.98 2.84 -15.58
CA GLU A 242 -8.23 3.13 -16.80
C GLU A 242 -6.94 3.86 -16.47
N MET A 243 -5.85 3.42 -17.10
CA MET A 243 -4.54 4.04 -17.02
C MET A 243 -3.93 4.09 -18.41
N MET A 244 -3.32 5.24 -18.74
CA MET A 244 -2.55 5.42 -19.97
C MET A 244 -1.10 5.74 -19.61
N VAL A 245 -0.18 5.04 -20.26
CA VAL A 245 1.26 5.22 -20.07
C VAL A 245 1.91 5.50 -21.43
N PRO A 246 2.45 6.69 -21.66
CA PRO A 246 3.26 6.95 -22.83
C PRO A 246 4.59 6.19 -22.71
N LEU A 247 5.01 5.54 -23.79
CA LEU A 247 6.29 4.85 -23.87
C LEU A 247 7.32 5.78 -24.51
N VAL A 248 8.38 6.07 -23.76
CA VAL A 248 9.49 6.89 -24.25
C VAL A 248 10.68 5.97 -24.44
N THR A 249 10.89 5.52 -25.68
CA THR A 249 12.09 4.79 -26.03
C THR A 249 13.20 5.76 -26.37
N VAL A 250 14.23 5.80 -25.57
CA VAL A 250 15.50 6.43 -25.94
C VAL A 250 16.22 5.44 -26.86
N THR A 251 16.04 5.58 -28.17
CA THR A 251 16.88 4.86 -29.13
C THR A 251 18.28 5.44 -29.01
N ARG A 252 19.17 4.77 -28.30
CA ARG A 252 20.60 5.06 -28.33
C ARG A 252 21.15 4.61 -29.69
N THR A 253 20.95 5.38 -30.71
CA THR A 253 21.66 5.22 -31.97
C THR A 253 23.09 5.71 -31.73
N ASN A 254 24.00 4.77 -31.51
CA ASN A 254 25.43 5.05 -31.67
C ASN A 254 25.66 5.33 -33.15
N GLN A 255 25.39 6.54 -33.58
CA GLN A 255 25.93 7.03 -34.84
C GLN A 255 27.42 7.30 -34.60
N VAL A 256 28.23 6.29 -34.91
CA VAL A 256 29.65 6.53 -35.19
C VAL A 256 29.66 7.45 -36.39
N ALA A 257 29.93 8.73 -36.17
CA ALA A 257 30.22 9.67 -37.24
C ALA A 257 31.43 9.11 -38.01
N ARG A 258 31.15 8.50 -39.16
CA ARG A 258 32.21 8.25 -40.16
C ARG A 258 32.65 9.58 -40.66
N THR A 259 33.74 10.13 -40.12
CA THR A 259 34.55 11.11 -40.77
C THR A 259 35.20 10.41 -41.95
N THR A 260 34.68 10.62 -43.13
CA THR A 260 35.35 10.34 -44.41
C THR A 260 36.52 11.34 -44.57
N PRO A 261 37.71 10.90 -44.99
CA PRO A 261 38.87 11.73 -45.20
C PRO A 261 38.70 12.71 -46.37
#